data_6dd17f94fcddbf8092e8efe1b02d6f05
#
_entry.id   6dd17f94fcddbf8092e8efe1b02d6f05
#
_cell.length_a   1.000
_cell.length_b   1.000
_cell.length_c   1.000
_cell.angle_alpha   90.00
_cell.angle_beta   90.00
_cell.angle_gamma   90.00
#
_symmetry.space_group_name_H-M   'P 1'
#
loop_
_entity.id
_entity.type
_entity.pdbx_description
1 polymer ?
#
loop_
_entity_poly.entity_id
_entity_poly.type
_entity_poly.pdbx_seq_one_letter_code
_entity_poly.pdbx_strand_id
1 'polypeptide(L)'
;MSMITERLAQEQPPGPDEARPRPGFRALFAGYLSLTKPQIVELILVTTIPAMMFAAGGWPDLGLMAVVLIGGGLAAGAASTFNCYIDRDIDQLMRRTKRRPLPSHTITPRAVLIFGTILTVVSLTLMATFTNWLATGLTAASIFYYDVIYTIWLKRRTPANTFWGGICGAAPVLIAWAAVTGTVGPVAWALFAVVFFWQMPHFYPLAIKYKDDYARAGIPMLPVVRSARRVNTEILLFTVLTLVSSLAAWPLGAKDGMGPIYGITAIVSGAFFLLEALRLAGRSRRGEPLKAMRLFHWSITYLTILFIAVAVDALI
;
A
#
# COMPACT_ATOMS: atom_id res chain seq x y z
N MET A 1 -17.31 52.89 -4.47
CA MET A 1 -16.20 52.40 -5.32
C MET A 1 -14.87 52.24 -4.57
N SER A 2 -14.77 52.63 -3.30
CA SER A 2 -13.51 52.60 -2.49
C SER A 2 -13.24 51.32 -1.74
N MET A 3 -14.25 50.56 -1.27
CA MET A 3 -14.05 49.37 -0.43
C MET A 3 -13.74 48.05 -1.20
N ILE A 4 -14.03 48.01 -2.49
CA ILE A 4 -13.73 46.84 -3.34
C ILE A 4 -12.26 46.90 -3.80
N THR A 5 -11.72 48.07 -4.01
CA THR A 5 -10.32 48.28 -4.43
C THR A 5 -9.33 48.00 -3.29
N GLU A 6 -9.70 48.28 -2.02
CA GLU A 6 -8.87 47.94 -0.85
C GLU A 6 -8.80 46.43 -0.55
N ARG A 7 -9.87 45.68 -0.80
CA ARG A 7 -9.85 44.20 -0.63
C ARG A 7 -9.02 43.48 -1.69
N LEU A 8 -8.96 44.02 -2.91
CA LEU A 8 -8.12 43.43 -3.99
C LEU A 8 -6.62 43.73 -3.82
N ALA A 9 -6.28 44.78 -3.07
CA ALA A 9 -4.89 45.12 -2.75
C ALA A 9 -4.30 44.24 -1.63
N GLN A 10 -5.11 43.53 -0.84
CA GLN A 10 -4.65 42.63 0.24
C GLN A 10 -4.43 41.17 -0.20
N GLU A 11 -4.78 40.83 -1.44
CA GLU A 11 -4.56 39.48 -2.02
C GLU A 11 -3.43 39.43 -3.05
N GLN A 12 -2.48 40.36 -3.00
CA GLN A 12 -1.28 40.21 -3.80
C GLN A 12 -0.48 39.00 -3.29
N PRO A 13 -0.12 38.04 -4.18
CA PRO A 13 0.78 36.96 -3.79
C PRO A 13 2.09 37.58 -3.28
N PRO A 14 2.68 37.04 -2.20
CA PRO A 14 3.93 37.56 -1.65
C PRO A 14 4.97 37.68 -2.74
N GLY A 15 5.67 38.82 -2.79
CA GLY A 15 6.70 39.10 -3.77
C GLY A 15 7.80 38.02 -3.75
N PRO A 16 8.58 37.90 -4.85
CA PRO A 16 9.60 36.85 -4.98
C PRO A 16 10.71 36.90 -3.91
N ASP A 17 10.78 37.93 -3.08
CA ASP A 17 11.81 38.15 -2.05
C ASP A 17 11.32 38.01 -0.59
N GLU A 18 10.03 37.72 -0.33
CA GLU A 18 9.63 37.37 1.03
C GLU A 18 10.11 35.94 1.33
N ALA A 19 11.30 35.83 1.86
CA ALA A 19 11.89 34.58 2.33
C ALA A 19 10.94 33.95 3.37
N ARG A 20 10.19 32.94 2.97
CA ARG A 20 9.35 32.17 3.90
C ARG A 20 10.22 31.73 5.08
N PRO A 21 9.78 31.91 6.33
CA PRO A 21 10.57 31.52 7.48
C PRO A 21 10.97 30.03 7.33
N ARG A 22 12.25 29.74 7.55
CA ARG A 22 12.77 28.36 7.45
C ARG A 22 11.99 27.48 8.43
N PRO A 23 11.46 26.34 7.99
CA PRO A 23 10.72 25.46 8.87
C PRO A 23 11.62 25.03 10.05
N GLY A 24 11.08 25.09 11.27
CA GLY A 24 11.80 24.62 12.45
C GLY A 24 12.09 23.11 12.39
N PHE A 25 13.05 22.65 13.20
CA PHE A 25 13.51 21.24 13.22
C PHE A 25 12.34 20.22 13.31
N ARG A 26 11.36 20.46 14.18
CA ARG A 26 10.19 19.59 14.33
C ARG A 26 9.35 19.48 13.04
N ALA A 27 9.17 20.59 12.34
CA ALA A 27 8.43 20.63 11.08
C ALA A 27 9.18 19.88 9.97
N LEU A 28 10.50 20.02 9.90
CA LEU A 28 11.35 19.27 8.97
C LEU A 28 11.32 17.78 9.26
N PHE A 29 11.49 17.37 10.51
CA PHE A 29 11.43 15.96 10.91
C PHE A 29 10.07 15.33 10.56
N ALA A 30 8.96 15.97 10.93
CA ALA A 30 7.62 15.55 10.57
C ALA A 30 7.42 15.50 9.05
N GLY A 31 8.01 16.43 8.31
CA GLY A 31 8.02 16.44 6.86
C GLY A 31 8.70 15.21 6.27
N TYR A 32 9.91 14.88 6.69
CA TYR A 32 10.63 13.67 6.25
C TYR A 32 9.89 12.40 6.62
N LEU A 33 9.38 12.31 7.85
CA LEU A 33 8.58 11.16 8.28
C LEU A 33 7.31 11.01 7.42
N SER A 34 6.66 12.10 7.06
CA SER A 34 5.45 12.04 6.20
C SER A 34 5.74 11.56 4.77
N LEU A 35 6.96 11.76 4.25
CA LEU A 35 7.38 11.23 2.95
C LEU A 35 7.43 9.71 2.94
N THR A 36 7.81 9.07 4.05
CA THR A 36 7.89 7.61 4.16
C THR A 36 6.53 6.94 4.31
N LYS A 37 5.44 7.71 4.52
CA LYS A 37 4.06 7.20 4.71
C LYS A 37 3.99 6.05 5.73
N PRO A 38 4.25 6.31 7.03
CA PRO A 38 4.36 5.27 8.05
C PRO A 38 3.12 4.37 8.17
N GLN A 39 1.94 4.84 7.77
CA GLN A 39 0.70 4.03 7.71
C GLN A 39 0.81 2.81 6.78
N ILE A 40 1.71 2.82 5.79
CA ILE A 40 1.96 1.66 4.92
C ILE A 40 2.75 0.60 5.67
N VAL A 41 3.60 1.00 6.62
CA VAL A 41 4.40 0.08 7.43
C VAL A 41 3.50 -0.84 8.28
N GLU A 42 2.33 -0.36 8.75
CA GLU A 42 1.36 -1.18 9.48
C GLU A 42 0.92 -2.41 8.67
N LEU A 43 0.62 -2.23 7.38
CA LEU A 43 0.24 -3.34 6.50
C LEU A 43 1.42 -4.31 6.29
N ILE A 44 2.64 -3.78 6.15
CA ILE A 44 3.85 -4.59 6.03
C ILE A 44 4.01 -5.46 7.28
N LEU A 45 3.85 -4.91 8.48
CA LEU A 45 3.95 -5.67 9.74
C LEU A 45 2.92 -6.80 9.80
N VAL A 46 1.67 -6.51 9.45
CA VAL A 46 0.56 -7.48 9.50
C VAL A 46 0.79 -8.68 8.57
N THR A 47 1.45 -8.50 7.43
CA THR A 47 1.67 -9.59 6.47
C THR A 47 3.06 -10.23 6.59
N THR A 48 4.10 -9.45 6.93
CA THR A 48 5.48 -9.90 6.97
C THR A 48 5.75 -10.83 8.14
N ILE A 49 5.34 -10.44 9.36
CA ILE A 49 5.59 -11.25 10.56
C ILE A 49 4.95 -12.63 10.46
N PRO A 50 3.64 -12.78 10.16
CA PRO A 50 3.04 -14.09 9.98
C PRO A 50 3.66 -14.92 8.86
N ALA A 51 4.04 -14.28 7.75
CA ALA A 51 4.72 -14.99 6.66
C ALA A 51 6.09 -15.52 7.08
N MET A 52 6.88 -14.75 7.87
CA MET A 52 8.14 -15.22 8.45
C MET A 52 7.93 -16.34 9.45
N MET A 53 6.93 -16.24 10.33
CA MET A 53 6.61 -17.26 11.31
C MET A 53 6.25 -18.58 10.63
N PHE A 54 5.40 -18.53 9.63
CA PHE A 54 4.99 -19.72 8.90
C PHE A 54 6.16 -20.32 8.08
N ALA A 55 6.98 -19.48 7.45
CA ALA A 55 8.17 -19.93 6.73
C ALA A 55 9.23 -20.59 7.64
N ALA A 56 9.26 -20.18 8.92
CA ALA A 56 10.18 -20.76 9.93
C ALA A 56 9.59 -21.99 10.65
N GLY A 57 8.30 -22.30 10.48
CA GLY A 57 7.60 -23.32 11.27
C GLY A 57 7.56 -22.98 12.76
N GLY A 58 7.38 -21.70 13.11
CA GLY A 58 7.39 -21.20 14.47
C GLY A 58 7.93 -19.77 14.58
N TRP A 59 8.60 -19.45 15.70
CA TRP A 59 9.26 -18.16 15.86
C TRP A 59 10.55 -18.11 15.01
N PRO A 60 10.67 -17.18 14.06
CA PRO A 60 11.92 -16.97 13.35
C PRO A 60 12.97 -16.35 14.28
N ASP A 61 14.24 -16.35 13.85
CA ASP A 61 15.26 -15.58 14.54
C ASP A 61 14.83 -14.11 14.68
N LEU A 62 14.84 -13.59 15.90
CA LEU A 62 14.39 -12.25 16.20
C LEU A 62 15.26 -11.16 15.55
N GLY A 63 16.56 -11.42 15.40
CA GLY A 63 17.47 -10.54 14.70
C GLY A 63 17.14 -10.47 13.20
N LEU A 64 16.90 -11.61 12.57
CA LEU A 64 16.45 -11.69 11.17
C LEU A 64 15.11 -10.97 11.00
N MET A 65 14.16 -11.18 11.90
CA MET A 65 12.86 -10.51 11.85
C MET A 65 13.01 -9.00 11.95
N ALA A 66 13.82 -8.50 12.88
CA ALA A 66 14.09 -7.07 13.01
C ALA A 66 14.74 -6.49 11.74
N VAL A 67 15.70 -7.19 11.14
CA VAL A 67 16.35 -6.80 9.89
C VAL A 67 15.33 -6.68 8.75
N VAL A 68 14.47 -7.69 8.57
CA VAL A 68 13.45 -7.71 7.49
C VAL A 68 12.43 -6.59 7.69
N LEU A 69 11.98 -6.35 8.93
CA LEU A 69 11.03 -5.28 9.23
C LEU A 69 11.62 -3.89 9.03
N ILE A 70 12.83 -3.65 9.52
CA ILE A 70 13.52 -2.37 9.35
C ILE A 70 13.91 -2.17 7.89
N GLY A 71 14.56 -3.15 7.26
CA GLY A 71 14.98 -3.08 5.86
C GLY A 71 13.80 -2.92 4.90
N GLY A 72 12.74 -3.72 5.09
CA GLY A 72 11.50 -3.61 4.32
C GLY A 72 10.77 -2.28 4.55
N GLY A 73 10.73 -1.81 5.81
CA GLY A 73 10.17 -0.49 6.16
C GLY A 73 10.93 0.67 5.51
N LEU A 74 12.27 0.62 5.50
CA LEU A 74 13.12 1.59 4.81
C LEU A 74 12.92 1.54 3.29
N ALA A 75 12.79 0.35 2.70
CA ALA A 75 12.50 0.17 1.28
C ALA A 75 11.15 0.79 0.89
N ALA A 76 10.11 0.51 1.66
CA ALA A 76 8.78 1.11 1.45
C ALA A 76 8.80 2.64 1.65
N GLY A 77 9.56 3.12 2.63
CA GLY A 77 9.80 4.55 2.87
C GLY A 77 10.53 5.21 1.71
N ALA A 78 11.55 4.57 1.15
CA ALA A 78 12.29 5.04 -0.03
C ALA A 78 11.36 5.15 -1.25
N ALA A 79 10.65 4.08 -1.57
CA ALA A 79 9.69 4.06 -2.67
C ALA A 79 8.59 5.13 -2.49
N SER A 80 8.04 5.28 -1.28
CA SER A 80 7.08 6.35 -0.97
C SER A 80 7.66 7.75 -1.17
N THR A 81 8.93 7.94 -0.82
CA THR A 81 9.65 9.22 -0.96
C THR A 81 9.84 9.58 -2.43
N PHE A 82 10.31 8.64 -3.27
CA PHE A 82 10.42 8.84 -4.71
C PHE A 82 9.05 9.04 -5.37
N ASN A 83 8.02 8.29 -4.96
CA ASN A 83 6.65 8.53 -5.42
C ASN A 83 6.19 9.96 -5.12
N CYS A 84 6.45 10.51 -3.92
CA CYS A 84 6.12 11.90 -3.61
C CYS A 84 6.88 12.90 -4.51
N TYR A 85 8.13 12.59 -4.88
CA TYR A 85 8.90 13.41 -5.80
C TYR A 85 8.33 13.37 -7.22
N ILE A 86 8.00 12.18 -7.73
CA ILE A 86 7.46 11.97 -9.08
C ILE A 86 6.08 12.61 -9.22
N ASP A 87 5.24 12.45 -8.19
CA ASP A 87 3.85 12.93 -8.20
C ASP A 87 3.68 14.39 -7.71
N ARG A 88 4.75 15.13 -7.46
CA ARG A 88 4.69 16.49 -6.87
C ARG A 88 3.81 17.48 -7.64
N ASP A 89 3.65 17.28 -8.94
CA ASP A 89 2.78 18.07 -9.81
C ASP A 89 1.30 17.77 -9.58
N ILE A 90 0.91 16.50 -9.60
CA ILE A 90 -0.47 16.07 -9.40
C ILE A 90 -0.92 16.20 -7.94
N ASP A 91 0.01 16.08 -6.99
CA ASP A 91 -0.27 16.23 -5.56
C ASP A 91 -0.79 17.64 -5.20
N GLN A 92 -0.40 18.66 -5.94
CA GLN A 92 -0.90 20.03 -5.79
C GLN A 92 -2.38 20.15 -6.15
N LEU A 93 -2.87 19.34 -7.10
CA LEU A 93 -4.24 19.36 -7.60
C LEU A 93 -5.24 18.64 -6.69
N MET A 94 -4.76 17.76 -5.82
CA MET A 94 -5.59 16.93 -4.95
C MET A 94 -5.72 17.55 -3.55
N ARG A 95 -6.95 17.66 -3.03
CA ARG A 95 -7.20 18.20 -1.67
C ARG A 95 -6.48 17.42 -0.59
N ARG A 96 -6.39 16.09 -0.76
CA ARG A 96 -5.76 15.18 0.20
C ARG A 96 -4.24 15.34 0.28
N THR A 97 -3.57 15.69 -0.83
CA THR A 97 -2.11 15.64 -0.95
C THR A 97 -1.43 17.01 -1.08
N LYS A 98 -2.18 18.08 -1.31
CA LYS A 98 -1.64 19.46 -1.44
C LYS A 98 -0.85 19.96 -0.22
N ARG A 99 -1.03 19.33 0.95
CA ARG A 99 -0.29 19.67 2.18
C ARG A 99 0.97 18.82 2.39
N ARG A 100 1.32 17.94 1.44
CA ARG A 100 2.57 17.17 1.50
C ARG A 100 3.79 18.08 1.45
N PRO A 101 4.97 17.62 1.95
CA PRO A 101 6.17 18.47 2.06
C PRO A 101 6.63 19.12 0.75
N LEU A 102 6.48 18.44 -0.39
CA LEU A 102 6.87 18.98 -1.69
C LEU A 102 5.86 20.02 -2.21
N PRO A 103 4.55 19.75 -2.30
CA PRO A 103 3.55 20.74 -2.67
C PRO A 103 3.52 21.96 -1.75
N SER A 104 3.77 21.78 -0.46
CA SER A 104 3.82 22.87 0.52
C SER A 104 5.17 23.62 0.57
N HIS A 105 6.15 23.21 -0.24
CA HIS A 105 7.53 23.75 -0.26
C HIS A 105 8.28 23.64 1.09
N THR A 106 7.89 22.72 1.98
CA THR A 106 8.57 22.49 3.27
C THR A 106 9.92 21.83 3.09
N ILE A 107 10.07 20.94 2.10
CA ILE A 107 11.30 20.23 1.77
C ILE A 107 11.57 20.41 0.27
N THR A 108 12.84 20.66 -0.08
CA THR A 108 13.22 20.86 -1.48
C THR A 108 13.21 19.53 -2.25
N PRO A 109 12.92 19.53 -3.57
CA PRO A 109 12.97 18.34 -4.40
C PRO A 109 14.30 17.60 -4.35
N ARG A 110 15.42 18.34 -4.32
CA ARG A 110 16.76 17.76 -4.21
C ARG A 110 16.96 17.02 -2.88
N ALA A 111 16.52 17.60 -1.76
CA ALA A 111 16.61 16.96 -0.46
C ALA A 111 15.77 15.67 -0.39
N VAL A 112 14.59 15.63 -1.04
CA VAL A 112 13.76 14.44 -1.14
C VAL A 112 14.45 13.32 -1.92
N LEU A 113 15.09 13.63 -3.05
CA LEU A 113 15.87 12.64 -3.83
C LEU A 113 17.03 12.07 -3.01
N ILE A 114 17.81 12.93 -2.35
CA ILE A 114 18.93 12.49 -1.49
C ILE A 114 18.41 11.58 -0.38
N PHE A 115 17.33 11.98 0.29
CA PHE A 115 16.73 11.19 1.37
C PHE A 115 16.24 9.82 0.89
N GLY A 116 15.51 9.76 -0.23
CA GLY A 116 15.05 8.51 -0.84
C GLY A 116 16.22 7.60 -1.22
N THR A 117 17.30 8.17 -1.78
CA THR A 117 18.52 7.40 -2.12
C THR A 117 19.20 6.84 -0.87
N ILE A 118 19.33 7.64 0.19
CA ILE A 118 19.90 7.17 1.47
C ILE A 118 19.08 6.02 2.02
N LEU A 119 17.74 6.14 2.07
CA LEU A 119 16.86 5.07 2.53
C LEU A 119 17.02 3.79 1.69
N THR A 120 17.13 3.91 0.37
CA THR A 120 17.35 2.78 -0.54
C THR A 120 18.67 2.08 -0.24
N VAL A 121 19.77 2.84 -0.18
CA VAL A 121 21.11 2.27 0.07
C VAL A 121 21.16 1.59 1.43
N VAL A 122 20.67 2.24 2.48
CA VAL A 122 20.64 1.66 3.84
C VAL A 122 19.78 0.39 3.87
N SER A 123 18.59 0.42 3.27
CA SER A 123 17.71 -0.75 3.19
C SER A 123 18.38 -1.93 2.49
N LEU A 124 18.89 -1.72 1.27
CA LEU A 124 19.50 -2.79 0.49
C LEU A 124 20.81 -3.33 1.12
N THR A 125 21.61 -2.46 1.73
CA THR A 125 22.82 -2.88 2.46
C THR A 125 22.43 -3.75 3.66
N LEU A 126 21.42 -3.32 4.45
CA LEU A 126 20.92 -4.08 5.60
C LEU A 126 20.41 -5.46 5.16
N MET A 127 19.59 -5.50 4.11
CA MET A 127 19.05 -6.75 3.57
C MET A 127 20.16 -7.67 3.03
N ALA A 128 21.12 -7.14 2.27
CA ALA A 128 22.22 -7.91 1.70
C ALA A 128 23.16 -8.49 2.75
N THR A 129 23.39 -7.74 3.84
CA THR A 129 24.35 -8.15 4.88
C THR A 129 23.76 -9.20 5.82
N PHE A 130 22.48 -9.08 6.16
CA PHE A 130 21.86 -9.87 7.24
C PHE A 130 20.76 -10.83 6.78
N THR A 131 20.43 -10.86 5.47
CA THR A 131 19.52 -11.85 4.90
C THR A 131 20.21 -12.63 3.78
N ASN A 132 19.60 -12.77 2.62
CA ASN A 132 20.16 -13.42 1.45
C ASN A 132 19.91 -12.63 0.16
N TRP A 133 20.59 -13.02 -0.92
CA TRP A 133 20.51 -12.31 -2.19
C TRP A 133 19.13 -12.34 -2.83
N LEU A 134 18.33 -13.38 -2.57
CA LEU A 134 16.96 -13.47 -3.09
C LEU A 134 16.05 -12.44 -2.43
N ALA A 135 16.06 -12.36 -1.10
CA ALA A 135 15.28 -11.35 -0.36
C ALA A 135 15.72 -9.92 -0.72
N THR A 136 17.02 -9.70 -0.83
CA THR A 136 17.60 -8.40 -1.26
C THR A 136 17.18 -8.05 -2.68
N GLY A 137 17.26 -8.99 -3.61
CA GLY A 137 16.85 -8.80 -5.00
C GLY A 137 15.36 -8.52 -5.15
N LEU A 138 14.49 -9.22 -4.40
CA LEU A 138 13.06 -8.95 -4.36
C LEU A 138 12.76 -7.56 -3.77
N THR A 139 13.51 -7.13 -2.75
CA THR A 139 13.38 -5.79 -2.18
C THR A 139 13.76 -4.71 -3.19
N ALA A 140 14.90 -4.86 -3.86
CA ALA A 140 15.35 -3.93 -4.91
C ALA A 140 14.36 -3.90 -6.10
N ALA A 141 13.90 -5.06 -6.54
CA ALA A 141 12.89 -5.18 -7.60
C ALA A 141 11.57 -4.48 -7.22
N SER A 142 11.15 -4.57 -5.96
CA SER A 142 9.94 -3.89 -5.48
C SER A 142 10.05 -2.38 -5.52
N ILE A 143 11.19 -1.81 -5.09
CA ILE A 143 11.44 -0.35 -5.17
C ILE A 143 11.43 0.07 -6.64
N PHE A 144 12.19 -0.60 -7.50
CA PHE A 144 12.25 -0.30 -8.93
C PHE A 144 10.88 -0.38 -9.59
N TYR A 145 10.15 -1.48 -9.37
CA TYR A 145 8.82 -1.67 -9.95
C TYR A 145 7.84 -0.59 -9.50
N TYR A 146 7.82 -0.26 -8.20
CA TYR A 146 6.93 0.75 -7.66
C TYR A 146 7.18 2.13 -8.23
N ASP A 147 8.44 2.54 -8.34
CA ASP A 147 8.77 3.90 -8.78
C ASP A 147 8.76 4.03 -10.30
N VAL A 148 9.38 3.09 -11.01
CA VAL A 148 9.53 3.18 -12.46
C VAL A 148 8.30 2.63 -13.19
N ILE A 149 7.94 1.37 -12.93
CA ILE A 149 6.87 0.70 -13.68
C ILE A 149 5.51 1.26 -13.25
N TYR A 150 5.22 1.27 -11.94
CA TYR A 150 3.92 1.73 -11.47
C TYR A 150 3.79 3.25 -11.49
N THR A 151 4.65 3.99 -10.79
CA THR A 151 4.46 5.44 -10.58
C THR A 151 4.70 6.25 -11.83
N ILE A 152 5.82 6.03 -12.54
CA ILE A 152 6.15 6.80 -13.74
C ILE A 152 5.32 6.34 -14.94
N TRP A 153 5.22 5.03 -15.16
CA TRP A 153 4.67 4.52 -16.41
C TRP A 153 3.16 4.25 -16.32
N LEU A 154 2.69 3.40 -15.38
CA LEU A 154 1.32 2.88 -15.41
C LEU A 154 0.30 3.80 -14.72
N LYS A 155 0.66 4.44 -13.62
CA LYS A 155 -0.28 5.17 -12.76
C LYS A 155 -1.11 6.23 -13.50
N ARG A 156 -0.47 6.94 -14.42
CA ARG A 156 -1.09 8.05 -15.18
C ARG A 156 -1.71 7.60 -16.50
N ARG A 157 -1.54 6.32 -16.91
CA ARG A 157 -1.88 5.84 -18.26
C ARG A 157 -2.99 4.79 -18.30
N THR A 158 -3.21 4.05 -17.22
CA THR A 158 -4.17 2.95 -17.24
C THR A 158 -5.13 2.95 -16.06
N PRO A 159 -6.42 2.63 -16.28
CA PRO A 159 -7.37 2.37 -15.20
C PRO A 159 -7.02 1.15 -14.33
N ALA A 160 -6.21 0.24 -14.87
CA ALA A 160 -5.70 -0.93 -14.15
C ALA A 160 -4.48 -0.61 -13.26
N ASN A 161 -4.21 0.67 -12.99
CA ASN A 161 -3.06 1.09 -12.19
C ASN A 161 -3.04 0.46 -10.78
N THR A 162 -4.21 0.31 -10.14
CA THR A 162 -4.32 -0.36 -8.83
C THR A 162 -3.92 -1.83 -8.91
N PHE A 163 -4.32 -2.53 -9.96
CA PHE A 163 -3.95 -3.93 -10.20
C PHE A 163 -2.44 -4.07 -10.35
N TRP A 164 -1.82 -3.32 -11.24
CA TRP A 164 -0.37 -3.39 -11.45
C TRP A 164 0.42 -2.91 -10.23
N GLY A 165 -0.05 -1.87 -9.54
CA GLY A 165 0.56 -1.40 -8.29
C GLY A 165 0.49 -2.43 -7.16
N GLY A 166 -0.49 -3.33 -7.21
CA GLY A 166 -0.69 -4.41 -6.25
C GLY A 166 0.47 -5.38 -6.12
N ILE A 167 1.29 -5.54 -7.16
CA ILE A 167 2.49 -6.39 -7.12
C ILE A 167 3.43 -5.95 -5.98
N CYS A 168 3.68 -4.65 -5.86
CA CYS A 168 4.56 -4.12 -4.81
C CYS A 168 3.95 -4.25 -3.41
N GLY A 169 2.62 -4.07 -3.29
CA GLY A 169 1.94 -4.20 -2.00
C GLY A 169 1.91 -5.63 -1.46
N ALA A 170 2.00 -6.64 -2.34
CA ALA A 170 2.09 -8.05 -1.96
C ALA A 170 3.54 -8.57 -1.82
N ALA A 171 4.52 -7.88 -2.38
CA ALA A 171 5.93 -8.28 -2.36
C ALA A 171 6.50 -8.54 -0.95
N PRO A 172 6.11 -7.84 0.13
CA PRO A 172 6.59 -8.11 1.48
C PRO A 172 6.43 -9.57 1.93
N VAL A 173 5.37 -10.27 1.46
CA VAL A 173 5.17 -11.70 1.76
C VAL A 173 6.29 -12.55 1.17
N LEU A 174 6.64 -12.31 -0.11
CA LEU A 174 7.73 -13.05 -0.78
C LEU A 174 9.09 -12.69 -0.20
N ILE A 175 9.32 -11.43 0.13
CA ILE A 175 10.57 -10.96 0.75
C ILE A 175 10.76 -11.62 2.11
N ALA A 176 9.71 -11.64 2.94
CA ALA A 176 9.69 -12.27 4.25
C ALA A 176 10.01 -13.77 4.17
N TRP A 177 9.32 -14.46 3.28
CA TRP A 177 9.54 -15.89 3.03
C TRP A 177 10.95 -16.18 2.56
N ALA A 178 11.43 -15.45 1.55
CA ALA A 178 12.77 -15.60 1.00
C ALA A 178 13.87 -15.31 2.04
N ALA A 179 13.66 -14.34 2.92
CA ALA A 179 14.62 -14.02 3.98
C ALA A 179 14.82 -15.19 4.95
N VAL A 180 13.76 -15.95 5.25
CA VAL A 180 13.81 -17.10 6.17
C VAL A 180 14.36 -18.35 5.47
N THR A 181 13.86 -18.66 4.25
CA THR A 181 14.07 -19.97 3.61
C THR A 181 15.11 -19.97 2.49
N GLY A 182 15.52 -18.80 2.02
CA GLY A 182 16.36 -18.66 0.81
C GLY A 182 15.66 -19.01 -0.50
N THR A 183 14.36 -19.32 -0.46
CA THR A 183 13.55 -19.75 -1.62
C THR A 183 12.18 -19.06 -1.63
N VAL A 184 11.38 -19.32 -2.66
CA VAL A 184 9.96 -18.90 -2.71
C VAL A 184 9.12 -20.10 -3.12
N GLY A 185 8.48 -20.73 -2.13
CA GLY A 185 7.66 -21.92 -2.31
C GLY A 185 6.21 -21.63 -2.73
N PRO A 186 5.41 -22.66 -3.04
CA PRO A 186 4.00 -22.51 -3.45
C PRO A 186 3.14 -21.79 -2.43
N VAL A 187 3.35 -22.00 -1.14
CA VAL A 187 2.63 -21.31 -0.06
C VAL A 187 2.90 -19.82 -0.07
N ALA A 188 4.17 -19.41 -0.26
CA ALA A 188 4.53 -18.00 -0.36
C ALA A 188 3.80 -17.31 -1.53
N TRP A 189 3.71 -17.97 -2.69
CA TRP A 189 2.97 -17.49 -3.84
C TRP A 189 1.46 -17.45 -3.59
N ALA A 190 0.90 -18.41 -2.86
CA ALA A 190 -0.51 -18.38 -2.49
C ALA A 190 -0.83 -17.22 -1.55
N LEU A 191 -0.01 -16.98 -0.51
CA LEU A 191 -0.16 -15.84 0.40
C LEU A 191 0.09 -14.49 -0.33
N PHE A 192 1.04 -14.44 -1.24
CA PHE A 192 1.21 -13.29 -2.14
C PHE A 192 -0.06 -13.02 -2.95
N ALA A 193 -0.66 -14.05 -3.55
CA ALA A 193 -1.87 -13.93 -4.34
C ALA A 193 -3.06 -13.43 -3.49
N VAL A 194 -3.17 -13.87 -2.22
CA VAL A 194 -4.15 -13.34 -1.27
C VAL A 194 -4.00 -11.83 -1.13
N VAL A 195 -2.82 -11.35 -0.80
CA VAL A 195 -2.57 -9.90 -0.61
C VAL A 195 -2.74 -9.16 -1.93
N PHE A 196 -2.25 -9.72 -3.03
CA PHE A 196 -2.34 -9.11 -4.36
C PHE A 196 -3.79 -8.88 -4.79
N PHE A 197 -4.64 -9.90 -4.74
CA PHE A 197 -6.05 -9.75 -5.14
C PHE A 197 -6.87 -8.96 -4.13
N TRP A 198 -6.54 -9.04 -2.83
CA TRP A 198 -7.19 -8.26 -1.78
C TRP A 198 -7.09 -6.75 -1.99
N GLN A 199 -6.04 -6.28 -2.62
CA GLN A 199 -5.83 -4.84 -2.80
C GLN A 199 -6.92 -4.15 -3.63
N MET A 200 -7.48 -4.80 -4.64
CA MET A 200 -8.53 -4.21 -5.48
C MET A 200 -9.81 -3.93 -4.69
N PRO A 201 -10.44 -4.90 -3.98
CA PRO A 201 -11.60 -4.63 -3.14
C PRO A 201 -11.29 -3.73 -1.94
N HIS A 202 -10.02 -3.55 -1.57
CA HIS A 202 -9.59 -2.58 -0.57
C HIS A 202 -9.47 -1.16 -1.15
N PHE A 203 -8.77 -0.97 -2.24
CA PHE A 203 -8.49 0.37 -2.81
C PHE A 203 -9.63 0.95 -3.64
N TYR A 204 -10.44 0.14 -4.33
CA TYR A 204 -11.55 0.67 -5.12
C TYR A 204 -12.62 1.41 -4.29
N PRO A 205 -13.02 0.97 -3.09
CA PRO A 205 -13.85 1.76 -2.19
C PRO A 205 -13.26 3.12 -1.83
N LEU A 206 -11.95 3.18 -1.61
CA LEU A 206 -11.23 4.41 -1.35
C LEU A 206 -11.20 5.32 -2.59
N ALA A 207 -11.00 4.73 -3.77
CA ALA A 207 -11.03 5.45 -5.04
C ALA A 207 -12.43 6.00 -5.37
N ILE A 208 -13.50 5.31 -4.98
CA ILE A 208 -14.89 5.81 -5.05
C ILE A 208 -15.03 7.05 -4.17
N LYS A 209 -14.54 7.00 -2.92
CA LYS A 209 -14.61 8.12 -1.97
C LYS A 209 -13.87 9.37 -2.48
N TYR A 210 -12.72 9.19 -3.13
CA TYR A 210 -11.86 10.29 -3.60
C TYR A 210 -11.93 10.48 -5.12
N LYS A 211 -13.03 10.05 -5.76
CA LYS A 211 -13.22 10.09 -7.22
C LYS A 211 -12.93 11.48 -7.81
N ASP A 212 -13.48 12.52 -7.20
CA ASP A 212 -13.33 13.89 -7.69
C ASP A 212 -11.90 14.43 -7.56
N ASP A 213 -11.16 14.01 -6.52
CA ASP A 213 -9.75 14.36 -6.36
C ASP A 213 -8.90 13.73 -7.47
N TYR A 214 -9.14 12.46 -7.77
CA TYR A 214 -8.44 11.77 -8.87
C TYR A 214 -8.79 12.34 -10.24
N ALA A 215 -10.06 12.70 -10.45
CA ALA A 215 -10.51 13.32 -11.69
C ALA A 215 -9.81 14.68 -11.93
N ARG A 216 -9.73 15.53 -10.88
CA ARG A 216 -9.02 16.83 -10.97
C ARG A 216 -7.54 16.67 -11.27
N ALA A 217 -6.90 15.62 -10.73
CA ALA A 217 -5.50 15.32 -10.97
C ALA A 217 -5.23 14.61 -12.30
N GLY A 218 -6.27 14.33 -13.10
CA GLY A 218 -6.14 13.60 -14.38
C GLY A 218 -5.71 12.14 -14.24
N ILE A 219 -5.85 11.54 -13.03
CA ILE A 219 -5.48 10.15 -12.79
C ILE A 219 -6.65 9.24 -13.18
N PRO A 220 -6.47 8.32 -14.13
CA PRO A 220 -7.54 7.48 -14.64
C PRO A 220 -7.88 6.30 -13.72
N MET A 221 -8.18 6.58 -12.42
CA MET A 221 -8.64 5.52 -11.50
C MET A 221 -9.91 4.87 -12.03
N LEU A 222 -10.09 3.58 -11.80
CA LEU A 222 -11.20 2.82 -12.33
C LEU A 222 -12.58 3.50 -12.08
N PRO A 223 -12.92 4.01 -10.87
CA PRO A 223 -14.18 4.72 -10.65
C PRO A 223 -14.31 6.07 -11.36
N VAL A 224 -13.19 6.65 -11.84
CA VAL A 224 -13.20 7.92 -12.60
C VAL A 224 -13.63 7.68 -14.03
N VAL A 225 -13.12 6.63 -14.66
CA VAL A 225 -13.23 6.40 -16.12
C VAL A 225 -14.16 5.26 -16.50
N ARG A 226 -14.71 4.51 -15.53
CA ARG A 226 -15.60 3.38 -15.77
C ARG A 226 -16.91 3.53 -15.01
N SER A 227 -17.96 2.86 -15.51
CA SER A 227 -19.27 2.85 -14.87
C SER A 227 -19.25 2.15 -13.51
N ALA A 228 -20.17 2.51 -12.62
CA ALA A 228 -20.33 1.88 -11.30
C ALA A 228 -20.54 0.37 -11.43
N ARG A 229 -21.25 -0.10 -12.47
CA ARG A 229 -21.44 -1.53 -12.76
C ARG A 229 -20.09 -2.22 -12.97
N ARG A 230 -19.20 -1.66 -13.77
CA ARG A 230 -17.86 -2.23 -14.04
C ARG A 230 -17.01 -2.25 -12.76
N VAL A 231 -16.99 -1.17 -12.00
CA VAL A 231 -16.27 -1.09 -10.72
C VAL A 231 -16.74 -2.17 -9.75
N ASN A 232 -18.07 -2.35 -9.60
CA ASN A 232 -18.63 -3.37 -8.72
C ASN A 232 -18.31 -4.79 -9.20
N THR A 233 -18.32 -5.04 -10.52
CA THR A 233 -17.94 -6.34 -11.08
C THR A 233 -16.48 -6.66 -10.74
N GLU A 234 -15.56 -5.71 -10.86
CA GLU A 234 -14.15 -5.91 -10.51
C GLU A 234 -13.98 -6.10 -8.99
N ILE A 235 -14.67 -5.33 -8.16
CA ILE A 235 -14.66 -5.54 -6.71
C ILE A 235 -15.08 -6.98 -6.37
N LEU A 236 -16.18 -7.48 -6.93
CA LEU A 236 -16.65 -8.84 -6.69
C LEU A 236 -15.66 -9.88 -7.22
N LEU A 237 -15.17 -9.71 -8.45
CA LEU A 237 -14.21 -10.62 -9.06
C LEU A 237 -12.97 -10.77 -8.18
N PHE A 238 -12.35 -9.64 -7.79
CA PHE A 238 -11.15 -9.67 -6.99
C PHE A 238 -11.39 -10.12 -5.54
N THR A 239 -12.58 -9.87 -4.99
CA THR A 239 -12.98 -10.48 -3.71
C THR A 239 -13.01 -12.00 -3.83
N VAL A 240 -13.65 -12.55 -4.87
CA VAL A 240 -13.68 -14.00 -5.11
C VAL A 240 -12.28 -14.56 -5.33
N LEU A 241 -11.43 -13.90 -6.14
CA LEU A 241 -10.04 -14.31 -6.34
C LEU A 241 -9.24 -14.32 -5.04
N THR A 242 -9.45 -13.32 -4.16
CA THR A 242 -8.85 -13.28 -2.82
C THR A 242 -9.27 -14.52 -2.01
N LEU A 243 -10.55 -14.85 -2.00
CA LEU A 243 -11.06 -16.00 -1.26
C LEU A 243 -10.55 -17.32 -1.83
N VAL A 244 -10.54 -17.47 -3.16
CA VAL A 244 -9.99 -18.66 -3.82
C VAL A 244 -8.51 -18.82 -3.47
N SER A 245 -7.72 -17.74 -3.50
CA SER A 245 -6.30 -17.77 -3.12
C SER A 245 -6.12 -18.15 -1.64
N SER A 246 -6.97 -17.62 -0.75
CA SER A 246 -6.93 -17.96 0.68
C SER A 246 -7.27 -19.43 0.92
N LEU A 247 -8.31 -19.93 0.27
CA LEU A 247 -8.68 -21.34 0.39
C LEU A 247 -7.64 -22.27 -0.25
N ALA A 248 -7.00 -21.86 -1.35
CA ALA A 248 -5.93 -22.63 -1.99
C ALA A 248 -4.65 -22.68 -1.15
N ALA A 249 -4.36 -21.63 -0.37
CA ALA A 249 -3.21 -21.63 0.54
C ALA A 249 -3.29 -22.73 1.60
N TRP A 250 -4.50 -23.08 2.05
CA TRP A 250 -4.69 -24.10 3.09
C TRP A 250 -4.15 -25.48 2.72
N PRO A 251 -4.59 -26.16 1.64
CA PRO A 251 -4.04 -27.47 1.26
C PRO A 251 -2.57 -27.37 0.82
N LEU A 252 -2.12 -26.25 0.25
CA LEU A 252 -0.73 -26.05 -0.12
C LEU A 252 0.17 -25.99 1.12
N GLY A 253 -0.30 -25.37 2.19
CA GLY A 253 0.44 -25.23 3.45
C GLY A 253 0.22 -26.36 4.44
N ALA A 254 -0.69 -27.32 4.15
CA ALA A 254 -1.04 -28.37 5.10
C ALA A 254 0.15 -29.27 5.50
N LYS A 255 1.12 -29.47 4.58
CA LYS A 255 2.34 -30.24 4.87
C LYS A 255 3.34 -29.44 5.74
N ASP A 256 3.23 -28.12 5.72
CA ASP A 256 4.10 -27.19 6.42
C ASP A 256 3.45 -26.66 7.71
N GLY A 257 2.35 -27.27 8.18
CA GLY A 257 1.67 -26.93 9.44
C GLY A 257 0.46 -26.00 9.33
N MET A 258 -0.01 -25.64 8.12
CA MET A 258 -1.23 -24.84 7.99
C MET A 258 -2.46 -25.65 8.38
N GLY A 259 -3.00 -25.38 9.55
CA GLY A 259 -4.02 -26.16 10.22
C GLY A 259 -5.46 -25.68 10.00
N PRO A 260 -6.39 -26.22 10.80
CA PRO A 260 -7.82 -25.89 10.70
C PRO A 260 -8.14 -24.47 11.16
N ILE A 261 -7.29 -23.83 12.00
CA ILE A 261 -7.54 -22.46 12.46
C ILE A 261 -7.48 -21.51 11.24
N TYR A 262 -6.47 -21.65 10.39
CA TYR A 262 -6.41 -20.90 9.15
C TYR A 262 -7.62 -21.19 8.24
N GLY A 263 -7.94 -22.47 8.02
CA GLY A 263 -9.02 -22.86 7.13
C GLY A 263 -10.39 -22.34 7.56
N ILE A 264 -10.74 -22.49 8.84
CA ILE A 264 -11.98 -21.96 9.40
C ILE A 264 -12.01 -20.43 9.30
N THR A 265 -10.90 -19.79 9.64
CA THR A 265 -10.78 -18.32 9.55
C THR A 265 -10.95 -17.83 8.12
N ALA A 266 -10.34 -18.48 7.14
CA ALA A 266 -10.48 -18.14 5.72
C ALA A 266 -11.93 -18.24 5.25
N ILE A 267 -12.64 -19.31 5.64
CA ILE A 267 -14.05 -19.51 5.29
C ILE A 267 -14.94 -18.46 5.94
N VAL A 268 -14.85 -18.30 7.26
CA VAL A 268 -15.76 -17.44 8.02
C VAL A 268 -15.54 -15.97 7.70
N SER A 269 -14.28 -15.48 7.83
CA SER A 269 -13.99 -14.08 7.54
C SER A 269 -14.17 -13.75 6.06
N GLY A 270 -13.88 -14.72 5.18
CA GLY A 270 -14.11 -14.61 3.75
C GLY A 270 -15.59 -14.47 3.39
N ALA A 271 -16.47 -15.24 4.03
CA ALA A 271 -17.92 -15.14 3.84
C ALA A 271 -18.42 -13.72 4.19
N PHE A 272 -17.95 -13.15 5.31
CA PHE A 272 -18.30 -11.78 5.68
C PHE A 272 -17.74 -10.74 4.70
N PHE A 273 -16.52 -10.93 4.21
CA PHE A 273 -15.93 -10.03 3.21
C PHE A 273 -16.70 -10.05 1.90
N LEU A 274 -17.08 -11.25 1.41
CA LEU A 274 -17.91 -11.41 0.22
C LEU A 274 -19.30 -10.78 0.42
N LEU A 275 -19.92 -10.98 1.59
CA LEU A 275 -21.23 -10.40 1.90
C LEU A 275 -21.19 -8.86 1.83
N GLU A 276 -20.14 -8.22 2.33
CA GLU A 276 -20.00 -6.76 2.24
C GLU A 276 -19.78 -6.29 0.80
N ALA A 277 -19.03 -7.03 -0.02
CA ALA A 277 -18.88 -6.73 -1.43
C ALA A 277 -20.22 -6.87 -2.20
N LEU A 278 -21.00 -7.91 -1.90
CA LEU A 278 -22.35 -8.12 -2.45
C LEU A 278 -23.32 -7.01 -2.01
N ARG A 279 -23.26 -6.58 -0.74
CA ARG A 279 -24.06 -5.47 -0.23
C ARG A 279 -23.76 -4.15 -0.95
N LEU A 280 -22.48 -3.87 -1.19
CA LEU A 280 -22.08 -2.69 -1.96
C LEU A 280 -22.62 -2.74 -3.38
N ALA A 281 -22.48 -3.87 -4.06
CA ALA A 281 -23.02 -4.07 -5.42
C ALA A 281 -24.55 -3.97 -5.47
N GLY A 282 -25.24 -4.53 -4.48
CA GLY A 282 -26.71 -4.43 -4.33
C GLY A 282 -27.18 -2.98 -4.16
N ARG A 283 -26.54 -2.22 -3.28
CA ARG A 283 -26.84 -0.79 -3.10
C ARG A 283 -26.63 0.00 -4.38
N SER A 284 -25.52 -0.25 -5.08
CA SER A 284 -25.24 0.41 -6.36
C SER A 284 -26.33 0.15 -7.40
N ARG A 285 -26.87 -1.08 -7.47
CA ARG A 285 -27.96 -1.42 -8.40
C ARG A 285 -29.28 -0.73 -8.06
N ARG A 286 -29.54 -0.48 -6.77
CA ARG A 286 -30.76 0.21 -6.29
C ARG A 286 -30.60 1.73 -6.24
N GLY A 287 -29.47 2.30 -6.64
CA GLY A 287 -29.22 3.75 -6.55
C GLY A 287 -29.08 4.28 -5.13
N GLU A 288 -28.82 3.41 -4.15
CA GLU A 288 -28.67 3.77 -2.74
C GLU A 288 -27.24 4.29 -2.44
N PRO A 289 -27.04 5.03 -1.33
CA PRO A 289 -25.72 5.42 -0.87
C PRO A 289 -24.80 4.20 -0.72
N LEU A 290 -23.66 4.22 -1.40
CA LEU A 290 -22.78 3.02 -1.55
C LEU A 290 -22.21 2.53 -0.22
N LYS A 291 -21.97 3.42 0.76
CA LYS A 291 -21.26 3.10 2.02
C LYS A 291 -19.93 2.36 1.78
N ALA A 292 -19.19 2.78 0.75
CA ALA A 292 -18.00 2.10 0.26
C ALA A 292 -16.92 1.92 1.35
N MET A 293 -16.79 2.86 2.27
CA MET A 293 -15.84 2.75 3.39
C MET A 293 -16.13 1.59 4.34
N ARG A 294 -17.33 1.03 4.33
CA ARG A 294 -17.64 -0.17 5.11
C ARG A 294 -16.89 -1.40 4.54
N LEU A 295 -16.89 -1.57 3.22
CA LEU A 295 -16.10 -2.62 2.57
C LEU A 295 -14.60 -2.40 2.78
N PHE A 296 -14.12 -1.14 2.74
CA PHE A 296 -12.74 -0.78 3.03
C PHE A 296 -12.31 -1.28 4.43
N HIS A 297 -13.08 -1.00 5.47
CA HIS A 297 -12.73 -1.45 6.83
C HIS A 297 -12.82 -2.98 6.96
N TRP A 298 -13.85 -3.61 6.37
CA TRP A 298 -13.96 -5.08 6.38
C TRP A 298 -12.80 -5.77 5.67
N SER A 299 -12.28 -5.18 4.60
CA SER A 299 -11.11 -5.72 3.90
C SER A 299 -9.87 -5.74 4.81
N ILE A 300 -9.66 -4.70 5.63
CA ILE A 300 -8.57 -4.66 6.61
C ILE A 300 -8.76 -5.74 7.67
N THR A 301 -9.97 -5.81 8.26
CA THR A 301 -10.31 -6.82 9.27
C THR A 301 -10.07 -8.24 8.75
N TYR A 302 -10.53 -8.52 7.53
CA TYR A 302 -10.32 -9.81 6.87
C TYR A 302 -8.84 -10.18 6.77
N LEU A 303 -8.02 -9.29 6.20
CA LEU A 303 -6.60 -9.58 6.00
C LEU A 303 -5.87 -9.77 7.33
N THR A 304 -6.15 -8.92 8.31
CA THR A 304 -5.53 -8.98 9.64
C THR A 304 -5.85 -10.31 10.34
N ILE A 305 -7.13 -10.69 10.40
CA ILE A 305 -7.54 -11.94 11.05
C ILE A 305 -6.96 -13.16 10.33
N LEU A 306 -6.95 -13.13 9.00
CA LEU A 306 -6.39 -14.23 8.20
C LEU A 306 -4.89 -14.43 8.46
N PHE A 307 -4.11 -13.35 8.46
CA PHE A 307 -2.67 -13.44 8.72
C PHE A 307 -2.34 -13.75 10.19
N ILE A 308 -3.19 -13.32 11.14
CA ILE A 308 -3.08 -13.80 12.53
C ILE A 308 -3.27 -15.32 12.58
N ALA A 309 -4.24 -15.87 11.84
CA ALA A 309 -4.44 -17.31 11.79
C ALA A 309 -3.25 -18.06 11.16
N VAL A 310 -2.59 -17.48 10.14
CA VAL A 310 -1.31 -18.01 9.61
C VAL A 310 -0.25 -18.09 10.71
N ALA A 311 -0.11 -17.04 11.53
CA ALA A 311 0.87 -17.00 12.62
C ALA A 311 0.52 -18.00 13.74
N VAL A 312 -0.75 -18.16 14.05
CA VAL A 312 -1.20 -19.09 15.09
C VAL A 312 -0.96 -20.53 14.67
N ASP A 313 -1.31 -20.91 13.45
CA ASP A 313 -1.08 -22.27 12.95
C ASP A 313 0.43 -22.59 12.87
N ALA A 314 1.30 -21.58 12.65
CA ALA A 314 2.75 -21.76 12.69
C ALA A 314 3.31 -22.07 14.08
N LEU A 315 2.54 -21.86 15.14
CA LEU A 315 2.97 -22.06 16.55
C LEU A 315 2.41 -23.35 17.17
N ILE A 316 1.49 -24.02 16.51
CA ILE A 316 0.80 -25.22 16.99
C ILE A 316 1.25 -26.44 16.17
#